data_c3ed96dcad45ede358581fd8d39d3d67
#
_entry.id   c3ed96dcad45ede358581fd8d39d3d67
#
_cell.length_a   1.000
_cell.length_b   1.000
_cell.length_c   1.000
_cell.angle_alpha   90.00
_cell.angle_beta   90.00
_cell.angle_gamma   90.00
#
_symmetry.space_group_name_H-M   'P 1'
#
loop_
_entity.id
_entity.type
_entity.pdbx_description
1 polymer ?
#
loop_
_entity_poly.entity_id
_entity_poly.type
_entity_poly.pdbx_seq_one_letter_code
_entity_poly.pdbx_strand_id
1 'polypeptide(L)'
;NPSTLHLASKAATEIDQIWNSLEMNFKQMMSATNNSEQIALDDRIKYRYEASTINDRCVAGALKLVKASGGATVYLEHEVTNRFIDIMMTQVHVANISDPFSSDYGSSMLGIDTENLML
;
A
#
# COMPACT_ATOMS: atom_id res chain seq x y z
N ASN A 1 -9.96 9.88 24.93
CA ASN A 1 -11.15 9.37 24.26
C ASN A 1 -10.91 7.94 23.76
N PRO A 2 -11.70 6.95 24.19
CA PRO A 2 -11.53 5.55 23.78
C PRO A 2 -11.56 5.35 22.27
N SER A 3 -12.37 6.10 21.53
CA SER A 3 -12.44 6.00 20.07
C SER A 3 -11.12 6.42 19.40
N THR A 4 -10.48 7.47 19.89
CA THR A 4 -9.18 7.92 19.38
C THR A 4 -8.09 6.89 19.65
N LEU A 5 -8.07 6.29 20.84
CA LEU A 5 -7.11 5.25 21.18
C LEU A 5 -7.30 4.00 20.31
N HIS A 6 -8.55 3.64 20.04
CA HIS A 6 -8.88 2.52 19.16
C HIS A 6 -8.38 2.76 17.72
N LEU A 7 -8.62 3.96 17.19
CA LEU A 7 -8.15 4.32 15.84
C LEU A 7 -6.61 4.35 15.76
N ALA A 8 -5.95 4.85 16.80
CA ALA A 8 -4.49 4.85 16.86
C ALA A 8 -3.93 3.42 16.85
N SER A 9 -4.53 2.51 17.60
CA SER A 9 -4.13 1.10 17.63
C SER A 9 -4.30 0.43 16.26
N LYS A 10 -5.42 0.69 15.59
CA LYS A 10 -5.65 0.16 14.24
C LYS A 10 -4.65 0.71 13.23
N ALA A 11 -4.39 2.01 13.27
CA ALA A 11 -3.43 2.65 12.38
C ALA A 11 -2.02 2.09 12.57
N ALA A 12 -1.57 1.95 13.80
CA ALA A 12 -0.26 1.39 14.12
C ALA A 12 -0.13 -0.05 13.59
N THR A 13 -1.15 -0.87 13.81
CA THR A 13 -1.17 -2.26 13.35
C THR A 13 -1.12 -2.32 11.81
N GLU A 14 -1.88 -1.50 11.13
CA GLU A 14 -1.90 -1.45 9.67
C GLU A 14 -0.54 -1.04 9.11
N ILE A 15 0.10 -0.03 9.69
CA ILE A 15 1.44 0.41 9.28
C ILE A 15 2.46 -0.72 9.47
N ASP A 16 2.43 -1.42 10.61
CA ASP A 16 3.32 -2.52 10.88
C ASP A 16 3.14 -3.67 9.87
N GLN A 17 1.91 -3.99 9.54
CA GLN A 17 1.61 -5.03 8.54
C GLN A 17 2.10 -4.64 7.15
N ILE A 18 1.93 -3.39 6.75
CA ILE A 18 2.46 -2.87 5.48
C ILE A 18 3.98 -2.98 5.45
N TRP A 19 4.66 -2.53 6.51
CA TRP A 19 6.12 -2.60 6.61
C TRP A 19 6.62 -4.04 6.53
N ASN A 20 6.02 -4.94 7.30
CA ASN A 20 6.41 -6.35 7.32
C ASN A 20 6.25 -7.00 5.94
N SER A 21 5.17 -6.71 5.25
CA SER A 21 4.93 -7.18 3.88
C SER A 21 6.01 -6.69 2.91
N LEU A 22 6.31 -5.40 2.94
CA LEU A 22 7.35 -4.80 2.10
C LEU A 22 8.72 -5.41 2.37
N GLU A 23 9.11 -5.52 3.63
CA GLU A 23 10.40 -6.10 4.02
C GLU A 23 10.52 -7.55 3.56
N MET A 24 9.48 -8.34 3.74
CA MET A 24 9.48 -9.73 3.30
C MET A 24 9.66 -9.83 1.77
N ASN A 25 8.92 -9.02 1.02
CA ASN A 25 9.00 -9.02 -0.43
C ASN A 25 10.38 -8.57 -0.92
N PHE A 26 10.94 -7.52 -0.33
CA PHE A 26 12.29 -7.05 -0.69
C PHE A 26 13.37 -8.07 -0.34
N LYS A 27 13.27 -8.74 0.81
CA LYS A 27 14.20 -9.80 1.18
C LYS A 27 14.17 -10.96 0.18
N GLN A 28 12.99 -11.35 -0.27
CA GLN A 28 12.85 -12.41 -1.28
C GLN A 28 13.46 -11.98 -2.63
N MET A 29 13.20 -10.74 -3.07
CA MET A 29 13.79 -10.22 -4.30
C MET A 29 15.32 -10.13 -4.20
N MET A 30 15.85 -9.65 -3.09
CA MET A 30 17.29 -9.54 -2.88
C MET A 30 17.96 -10.91 -2.81
N SER A 31 17.32 -11.88 -2.18
CA SER A 31 17.82 -13.26 -2.13
C SER A 31 17.94 -13.87 -3.53
N ALA A 32 16.92 -13.70 -4.36
CA ALA A 32 16.95 -14.15 -5.75
C ALA A 32 18.09 -13.47 -6.52
N THR A 33 18.25 -12.17 -6.38
CA THR A 33 19.32 -11.40 -7.03
C THR A 33 20.71 -11.89 -6.59
N ASN A 34 20.91 -12.07 -5.28
CA ASN A 34 22.19 -12.52 -4.73
C ASN A 34 22.57 -13.94 -5.17
N ASN A 35 21.58 -14.78 -5.45
CA ASN A 35 21.78 -16.16 -5.92
C ASN A 35 21.79 -16.25 -7.45
N SER A 36 21.74 -15.11 -8.17
CA SER A 36 21.63 -15.04 -9.63
C SER A 36 20.43 -15.80 -10.19
N GLU A 37 19.35 -15.85 -9.41
CA GLU A 37 18.09 -16.47 -9.79
C GLU A 37 17.14 -15.43 -10.40
N GLN A 38 16.31 -15.85 -11.35
CA GLN A 38 15.22 -15.02 -11.83
C GLN A 38 14.04 -15.10 -10.87
N ILE A 39 13.41 -13.95 -10.60
CA ILE A 39 12.17 -13.91 -9.85
C ILE A 39 11.06 -14.46 -10.74
N ALA A 40 10.35 -15.49 -10.26
CA ALA A 40 9.25 -16.10 -10.99
C ALA A 40 8.16 -15.07 -11.33
N LEU A 41 7.50 -15.23 -12.46
CA LEU A 41 6.46 -14.30 -12.92
C LEU A 41 5.34 -14.15 -11.88
N ASP A 42 4.86 -15.23 -11.31
CA ASP A 42 3.79 -15.18 -10.29
C ASP A 42 4.20 -14.38 -9.05
N ASP A 43 5.46 -14.50 -8.63
CA ASP A 43 5.99 -13.71 -7.52
C ASP A 43 6.10 -12.23 -7.87
N ARG A 44 6.52 -11.90 -9.09
CA ARG A 44 6.58 -10.52 -9.57
C ARG A 44 5.20 -9.87 -9.61
N ILE A 45 4.22 -10.62 -10.09
CA ILE A 45 2.82 -10.19 -10.10
C ILE A 45 2.33 -9.89 -8.69
N LYS A 46 2.58 -10.81 -7.76
CA LYS A 46 2.23 -10.64 -6.35
C LYS A 46 2.87 -9.41 -5.73
N TYR A 47 4.18 -9.24 -5.89
CA TYR A 47 4.89 -8.10 -5.32
C TYR A 47 4.38 -6.78 -5.89
N ARG A 48 4.11 -6.76 -7.19
CA ARG A 48 3.59 -5.58 -7.86
C ARG A 48 2.20 -5.19 -7.36
N TYR A 49 1.32 -6.15 -7.24
CA TYR A 49 -0.02 -5.92 -6.71
C TYR A 49 0.02 -5.45 -5.27
N GLU A 50 0.74 -6.15 -4.40
CA GLU A 50 0.83 -5.77 -2.99
C GLU A 50 1.35 -4.34 -2.82
N ALA A 51 2.41 -3.97 -3.55
CA ALA A 51 2.93 -2.61 -3.52
C ALA A 51 1.90 -1.57 -3.97
N SER A 52 1.11 -1.87 -5.00
CA SER A 52 0.09 -0.95 -5.50
C SER A 52 -1.07 -0.70 -4.53
N THR A 53 -1.31 -1.61 -3.58
CA THR A 53 -2.39 -1.46 -2.59
C THR A 53 -2.02 -0.57 -1.41
N ILE A 54 -0.74 -0.32 -1.18
CA ILE A 54 -0.26 0.38 0.02
C ILE A 54 -0.82 1.79 0.10
N ASN A 55 -0.82 2.50 -1.01
CA ASN A 55 -1.28 3.88 -1.03
C ASN A 55 -2.75 4.02 -0.64
N ASP A 56 -3.63 3.20 -1.21
CA ASP A 56 -5.06 3.21 -0.88
C ASP A 56 -5.28 2.86 0.60
N ARG A 57 -4.53 1.91 1.14
CA ARG A 57 -4.60 1.54 2.55
C ARG A 57 -4.16 2.70 3.45
N CYS A 58 -3.09 3.40 3.08
CA CYS A 58 -2.61 4.56 3.83
C CYS A 58 -3.61 5.72 3.78
N VAL A 59 -4.20 6.00 2.63
CA VAL A 59 -5.21 7.06 2.48
C VAL A 59 -6.45 6.74 3.32
N ALA A 60 -6.95 5.50 3.26
CA ALA A 60 -8.10 5.09 4.04
C ALA A 60 -7.87 5.23 5.54
N GLY A 61 -6.70 4.82 6.02
CA GLY A 61 -6.32 4.96 7.42
C GLY A 61 -6.14 6.42 7.86
N ALA A 62 -5.48 7.21 7.02
CA ALA A 62 -5.24 8.64 7.27
C ALA A 62 -6.54 9.43 7.33
N LEU A 63 -7.51 9.11 6.45
CA LEU A 63 -8.83 9.77 6.46
C LEU A 63 -9.54 9.57 7.79
N LYS A 64 -9.49 8.38 8.37
CA LYS A 64 -10.08 8.09 9.68
C LYS A 64 -9.42 8.92 10.78
N LEU A 65 -8.10 9.07 10.73
CA LEU A 65 -7.35 9.88 11.70
C LEU A 65 -7.68 11.37 11.57
N VAL A 66 -7.79 11.88 10.35
CA VAL A 66 -8.19 13.26 10.07
C VAL A 66 -9.55 13.55 10.67
N LYS A 67 -10.52 12.67 10.43
CA LYS A 67 -11.88 12.83 10.98
C LYS A 67 -11.88 12.81 12.50
N ALA A 68 -11.04 11.98 13.13
CA ALA A 68 -10.93 11.90 14.58
C ALA A 68 -10.21 13.10 15.20
N SER A 69 -9.39 13.82 14.42
CA SER A 69 -8.64 14.99 14.90
C SER A 69 -9.50 16.26 15.06
N GLY A 70 -10.73 16.25 14.55
CA GLY A 70 -11.70 17.32 14.75
C GLY A 70 -11.60 18.46 13.76
N GLY A 71 -12.36 19.53 14.02
CA GLY A 71 -12.56 20.65 13.09
C GLY A 71 -11.32 21.47 12.76
N ALA A 72 -10.31 21.45 13.63
CA ALA A 72 -9.07 22.18 13.39
C ALA A 72 -8.31 21.69 12.14
N THR A 73 -8.52 20.46 11.74
CA THR A 73 -7.87 19.87 10.57
C THR A 73 -8.33 20.43 9.23
N VAL A 74 -9.42 21.18 9.20
CA VAL A 74 -9.90 21.82 7.96
C VAL A 74 -8.98 22.96 7.49
N TYR A 75 -8.11 23.45 8.35
CA TYR A 75 -7.17 24.53 8.01
C TYR A 75 -5.93 23.98 7.35
N LEU A 76 -5.52 24.59 6.22
CA LEU A 76 -4.38 24.10 5.43
C LEU A 76 -3.04 24.17 6.16
N GLU A 77 -2.88 25.08 7.13
CA GLU A 77 -1.68 25.15 7.95
C GLU A 77 -1.58 24.04 9.02
N HIS A 78 -2.62 23.26 9.22
CA HIS A 78 -2.58 22.16 10.18
C HIS A 78 -1.73 21.00 9.64
N GLU A 79 -0.79 20.53 10.46
CA GLU A 79 0.17 19.50 10.05
C GLU A 79 -0.51 18.21 9.60
N VAL A 80 -1.55 17.76 10.30
CA VAL A 80 -2.30 16.55 9.94
C VAL A 80 -2.92 16.69 8.55
N THR A 81 -3.49 17.85 8.25
CA THR A 81 -4.08 18.14 6.94
C THR A 81 -3.02 18.08 5.83
N ASN A 82 -1.87 18.69 6.05
CA ASN A 82 -0.78 18.70 5.08
C ASN A 82 -0.26 17.30 4.81
N ARG A 83 -0.07 16.50 5.84
CA ARG A 83 0.35 15.09 5.69
C ARG A 83 -0.70 14.26 4.96
N PHE A 84 -1.97 14.50 5.24
CA PHE A 84 -3.05 13.81 4.52
C PHE A 84 -3.06 14.16 3.03
N ILE A 85 -2.90 15.44 2.69
CA ILE A 85 -2.81 15.89 1.29
C ILE A 85 -1.61 15.23 0.60
N ASP A 86 -0.45 15.19 1.22
CA ASP A 86 0.74 14.55 0.68
C ASP A 86 0.49 13.07 0.34
N ILE A 87 -0.11 12.34 1.27
CA ILE A 87 -0.45 10.92 1.07
C ILE A 87 -1.47 10.76 -0.08
N MET A 88 -2.50 11.61 -0.09
CA MET A 88 -3.57 11.58 -1.09
C MET A 88 -3.03 11.85 -2.49
N MET A 89 -2.09 12.79 -2.64
CA MET A 89 -1.53 13.14 -3.93
C MET A 89 -0.70 12.01 -4.55
N THR A 90 -0.19 11.08 -3.75
CA THR A 90 0.55 9.93 -4.27
C THR A 90 -0.35 8.93 -5.01
N GLN A 91 -1.68 9.00 -4.83
CA GLN A 91 -2.63 8.11 -5.51
C GLN A 91 -2.67 8.33 -7.03
N VAL A 92 -2.23 9.47 -7.53
CA VAL A 92 -2.27 9.75 -8.97
C VAL A 92 -1.15 9.03 -9.75
N HIS A 93 -0.14 8.53 -9.06
CA HIS A 93 0.94 7.80 -9.72
C HIS A 93 0.45 6.42 -10.17
N VAL A 94 0.75 6.07 -11.43
CA VAL A 94 0.28 4.81 -12.05
C VAL A 94 0.66 3.57 -11.23
N ALA A 95 1.78 3.58 -10.55
CA ALA A 95 2.24 2.48 -9.70
C ALA A 95 1.33 2.22 -8.50
N ASN A 96 0.52 3.20 -8.11
CA ASN A 96 -0.39 3.14 -6.97
C ASN A 96 -1.84 2.88 -7.36
N ILE A 97 -2.11 2.68 -8.65
CA ILE A 97 -3.43 2.29 -9.15
C ILE A 97 -3.46 0.76 -9.17
N SER A 98 -4.23 0.17 -8.25
CA SER A 98 -4.18 -1.27 -8.01
C SER A 98 -5.00 -2.12 -8.98
N ASP A 99 -6.02 -1.57 -9.61
CA ASP A 99 -6.98 -2.35 -10.41
C ASP A 99 -6.33 -3.22 -11.51
N PRO A 100 -5.43 -2.70 -12.37
CA PRO A 100 -4.77 -3.56 -13.36
C PRO A 100 -3.95 -4.68 -12.75
N PHE A 101 -3.24 -4.39 -11.66
CA PHE A 101 -2.38 -5.36 -10.97
C PHE A 101 -3.21 -6.39 -10.19
N SER A 102 -4.38 -5.99 -9.70
CA SER A 102 -5.36 -6.88 -9.07
C SER A 102 -5.84 -7.95 -10.04
N SER A 103 -6.16 -7.56 -11.25
CA SER A 103 -6.57 -8.48 -12.31
C SER A 103 -5.48 -9.50 -12.62
N ASP A 104 -4.24 -9.06 -12.75
CA ASP A 104 -3.11 -9.94 -12.99
C ASP A 104 -2.88 -10.91 -11.84
N TYR A 105 -2.96 -10.43 -10.60
CA TYR A 105 -2.76 -11.27 -9.43
C TYR A 105 -3.87 -12.32 -9.31
N GLY A 106 -5.12 -11.94 -9.53
CA GLY A 106 -6.24 -12.89 -9.58
C GLY A 106 -6.06 -13.96 -10.67
N SER A 107 -5.64 -13.54 -11.85
CA SER A 107 -5.35 -14.46 -12.95
C SER A 107 -4.22 -15.43 -12.60
N SER A 108 -3.14 -14.92 -12.01
CA SER A 108 -2.01 -15.74 -11.57
C SER A 108 -2.44 -16.80 -10.56
N MET A 109 -3.21 -16.41 -9.55
CA MET A 109 -3.70 -17.37 -8.54
C MET A 109 -4.61 -18.45 -9.11
N LEU A 110 -5.37 -18.13 -10.17
CA LEU A 110 -6.30 -19.06 -10.81
C LEU A 110 -5.69 -19.83 -11.99
N GLY A 111 -4.41 -19.61 -12.29
CA GLY A 111 -3.73 -20.24 -13.40
C GLY A 111 -4.17 -19.73 -14.77
N ILE A 112 -4.65 -18.49 -14.85
CA ILE A 112 -5.06 -17.82 -16.09
C ILE A 112 -3.89 -16.94 -16.56
N ASP A 113 -3.61 -16.92 -17.86
CA ASP A 113 -2.53 -16.08 -18.41
C ASP A 113 -2.83 -14.59 -18.22
N THR A 114 -1.80 -13.83 -17.85
CA THR A 114 -1.88 -12.37 -17.74
C THR A 114 -1.42 -11.69 -19.03
N GLU A 115 -2.12 -10.60 -19.39
CA GLU A 115 -1.76 -9.76 -20.53
C GLU A 115 -1.01 -8.47 -20.11
N ASN A 116 -0.85 -8.25 -18.83
CA ASN A 116 -0.21 -7.02 -18.33
C ASN A 116 1.30 -7.07 -18.53
N LEU A 117 1.82 -6.11 -19.30
CA LEU A 117 3.24 -6.00 -19.62
C LEU A 117 4.00 -5.04 -18.69
N MET A 118 3.36 -4.46 -17.69
CA MET A 118 3.98 -3.50 -16.75
C MET A 118 4.63 -4.15 -15.53
N LEU A 119 4.87 -5.43 -15.57
CA LEU A 119 5.45 -6.20 -14.46
C LEU A 119 6.96 -6.05 -14.35
#